data_09d99cf14f873b6c03e124aaabd1f756
#
_entry.id   09d99cf14f873b6c03e124aaabd1f756
#
_cell.length_a   1.000
_cell.length_b   1.000
_cell.length_c   1.000
_cell.angle_alpha   90.00
_cell.angle_beta   90.00
_cell.angle_gamma   90.00
#
_symmetry.space_group_name_H-M   'P 1'
#
loop_
_entity.id
_entity.type
_entity.pdbx_description
1 polymer ?
#
loop_
_entity_poly.entity_id
_entity_poly.type
_entity_poly.pdbx_seq_one_letter_code
_entity_poly.pdbx_strand_id
1 'polypeptide(L)'
;MNEDKKTSRGRPKKFDRSHVLAIAQQSYWEHGINQMSINELCKLANVSKPGIYREFGGEDGLTCAVLEHYESRVLSLMLDFLSTETPFNEGLEKLAFYSTSEDRDSDMPKGCLFANMKALRLNLGEATAEQIDRTYEKVINSFEQWINRAKEKAEFKAAHMDSRFAAIYIYAQISFAQSQMMRGEKSEDVRAILRVALSVFG
;
A
#
# COMPACT_ATOMS: atom_id res chain seq x y z
N MET A 1 -47.77 36.62 -18.87
CA MET A 1 -46.51 36.38 -19.55
C MET A 1 -45.52 35.88 -18.49
N ASN A 2 -45.37 34.57 -18.42
CA ASN A 2 -44.40 33.92 -17.52
C ASN A 2 -43.16 33.56 -18.37
N GLU A 3 -42.07 34.24 -18.13
CA GLU A 3 -40.79 33.91 -18.73
C GLU A 3 -40.18 32.70 -17.98
N ASP A 4 -40.12 31.55 -18.63
CA ASP A 4 -39.40 30.39 -18.19
C ASP A 4 -37.89 30.68 -18.14
N LYS A 5 -37.35 30.87 -16.95
CA LYS A 5 -35.88 30.88 -16.70
C LYS A 5 -35.33 29.49 -17.00
N LYS A 6 -34.87 29.28 -18.23
CA LYS A 6 -33.96 28.17 -18.57
C LYS A 6 -32.71 28.26 -17.72
N THR A 7 -32.62 27.46 -16.67
CA THR A 7 -31.38 27.22 -15.95
C THR A 7 -30.36 26.60 -16.90
N SER A 8 -29.31 27.32 -17.24
CA SER A 8 -28.22 26.81 -18.03
C SER A 8 -27.58 25.64 -17.31
N ARG A 9 -27.69 24.45 -17.87
CA ARG A 9 -26.91 23.28 -17.43
C ARG A 9 -25.43 23.63 -17.59
N GLY A 10 -24.73 23.85 -16.46
CA GLY A 10 -23.31 24.08 -16.46
C GLY A 10 -22.57 22.96 -17.20
N ARG A 11 -21.46 23.30 -17.85
CA ARG A 11 -20.58 22.35 -18.56
C ARG A 11 -20.32 21.15 -17.64
N PRO A 12 -20.49 19.89 -18.10
CA PRO A 12 -20.20 18.70 -17.28
C PRO A 12 -18.81 18.83 -16.69
N LYS A 13 -18.68 18.74 -15.36
CA LYS A 13 -17.38 18.71 -14.69
C LYS A 13 -16.57 17.57 -15.32
N LYS A 14 -15.37 17.89 -15.85
CA LYS A 14 -14.47 16.89 -16.42
C LYS A 14 -14.15 15.89 -15.31
N PHE A 15 -14.31 14.59 -15.58
CA PHE A 15 -13.97 13.53 -14.63
C PHE A 15 -12.44 13.61 -14.37
N ASP A 16 -12.07 13.77 -13.10
CA ASP A 16 -10.67 13.82 -12.68
C ASP A 16 -10.30 12.45 -12.06
N ARG A 17 -9.63 11.63 -12.85
CA ARG A 17 -9.19 10.29 -12.47
C ARG A 17 -8.24 10.33 -11.26
N SER A 18 -7.29 11.24 -11.25
CA SER A 18 -6.29 11.35 -10.19
C SER A 18 -6.91 11.75 -8.86
N HIS A 19 -7.86 12.68 -8.88
CA HIS A 19 -8.63 13.08 -7.70
C HIS A 19 -9.46 11.92 -7.13
N VAL A 20 -10.14 11.15 -7.99
CA VAL A 20 -10.90 9.97 -7.55
C VAL A 20 -9.99 8.93 -6.92
N LEU A 21 -8.84 8.64 -7.53
CA LEU A 21 -7.88 7.67 -6.99
C LEU A 21 -7.30 8.10 -5.65
N ALA A 22 -6.96 9.38 -5.48
CA ALA A 22 -6.45 9.90 -4.21
C ALA A 22 -7.48 9.75 -3.08
N ILE A 23 -8.74 10.13 -3.32
CA ILE A 23 -9.83 9.98 -2.35
C ILE A 23 -10.10 8.50 -2.04
N ALA A 24 -10.18 7.65 -3.05
CA ALA A 24 -10.44 6.23 -2.86
C ALA A 24 -9.29 5.56 -2.11
N GLN A 25 -8.02 5.89 -2.42
CA GLN A 25 -6.86 5.39 -1.70
C GLN A 25 -6.90 5.78 -0.23
N GLN A 26 -7.13 7.06 0.08
CA GLN A 26 -7.23 7.55 1.45
C GLN A 26 -8.34 6.83 2.21
N SER A 27 -9.54 6.75 1.62
CA SER A 27 -10.70 6.10 2.23
C SER A 27 -10.49 4.61 2.50
N TYR A 28 -9.90 3.88 1.54
CA TYR A 28 -9.59 2.46 1.72
C TYR A 28 -8.50 2.22 2.75
N TRP A 29 -7.54 3.13 2.86
CA TRP A 29 -6.45 3.01 3.83
C TRP A 29 -6.93 3.31 5.25
N GLU A 30 -7.75 4.36 5.46
CA GLU A 30 -8.25 4.76 6.78
C GLU A 30 -9.33 3.83 7.32
N HIS A 31 -10.28 3.46 6.47
CA HIS A 31 -11.50 2.77 6.90
C HIS A 31 -11.51 1.28 6.52
N GLY A 32 -10.64 0.87 5.61
CA GLY A 32 -10.64 -0.46 5.02
C GLY A 32 -11.58 -0.57 3.81
N ILE A 33 -11.16 -1.39 2.84
CA ILE A 33 -11.84 -1.53 1.56
C ILE A 33 -13.29 -2.01 1.67
N ASN A 34 -13.59 -2.89 2.64
CA ASN A 34 -14.93 -3.46 2.84
C ASN A 34 -15.89 -2.51 3.56
N GLN A 35 -15.39 -1.41 4.12
CA GLN A 35 -16.21 -0.44 4.87
C GLN A 35 -16.63 0.75 4.01
N MET A 36 -16.10 0.87 2.79
CA MET A 36 -16.34 2.01 1.91
C MET A 36 -17.15 1.57 0.68
N SER A 37 -18.41 1.98 0.62
CA SER A 37 -19.24 1.72 -0.55
C SER A 37 -18.91 2.64 -1.73
N ILE A 38 -19.17 2.18 -2.95
CA ILE A 38 -19.00 2.99 -4.16
C ILE A 38 -19.84 4.28 -4.11
N ASN A 39 -21.00 4.27 -3.45
CA ASN A 39 -21.86 5.45 -3.33
C ASN A 39 -21.24 6.50 -2.40
N GLU A 40 -20.56 6.09 -1.33
CA GLU A 40 -19.83 6.98 -0.45
C GLU A 40 -18.62 7.57 -1.16
N LEU A 41 -17.84 6.76 -1.89
CA LEU A 41 -16.76 7.26 -2.73
C LEU A 41 -17.24 8.27 -3.77
N CYS A 42 -18.36 8.02 -4.41
CA CYS A 42 -18.95 8.97 -5.36
C CYS A 42 -19.28 10.32 -4.70
N LYS A 43 -19.80 10.30 -3.47
CA LYS A 43 -20.08 11.54 -2.70
C LYS A 43 -18.81 12.27 -2.33
N LEU A 44 -17.82 11.56 -1.77
CA LEU A 44 -16.54 12.15 -1.36
C LEU A 44 -15.76 12.75 -2.54
N ALA A 45 -15.68 12.02 -3.65
CA ALA A 45 -14.99 12.46 -4.85
C ALA A 45 -15.82 13.44 -5.72
N ASN A 46 -17.10 13.68 -5.37
CA ASN A 46 -18.04 14.50 -6.12
C ASN A 46 -18.12 14.08 -7.59
N VAL A 47 -18.28 12.77 -7.82
CA VAL A 47 -18.45 12.15 -9.13
C VAL A 47 -19.70 11.25 -9.16
N SER A 48 -20.16 10.92 -10.36
CA SER A 48 -21.30 10.00 -10.51
C SER A 48 -20.85 8.54 -10.59
N LYS A 49 -21.65 7.60 -10.08
CA LYS A 49 -21.41 6.16 -10.22
C LYS A 49 -21.22 5.73 -11.68
N PRO A 50 -22.05 6.18 -12.66
CA PRO A 50 -21.80 5.92 -14.08
C PRO A 50 -20.46 6.47 -14.58
N GLY A 51 -19.94 7.56 -13.98
CA GLY A 51 -18.63 8.12 -14.28
C GLY A 51 -17.52 7.17 -13.86
N ILE A 52 -17.59 6.61 -12.65
CA ILE A 52 -16.63 5.59 -12.14
C ILE A 52 -16.67 4.33 -13.02
N TYR A 53 -17.86 3.83 -13.33
CA TYR A 53 -18.00 2.60 -14.13
C TYR A 53 -17.44 2.78 -15.55
N ARG A 54 -17.64 3.95 -16.17
CA ARG A 54 -17.09 4.26 -17.49
C ARG A 54 -15.56 4.37 -17.46
N GLU A 55 -14.99 4.95 -16.40
CA GLU A 55 -13.55 5.19 -16.28
C GLU A 55 -12.78 3.95 -15.86
N PHE A 56 -13.31 3.18 -14.92
CA PHE A 56 -12.59 2.06 -14.30
C PHE A 56 -13.16 0.68 -14.67
N GLY A 57 -14.27 0.61 -15.38
CA GLY A 57 -14.93 -0.65 -15.74
C GLY A 57 -15.80 -1.26 -14.62
N GLY A 58 -15.86 -0.63 -13.45
CA GLY A 58 -16.62 -1.10 -12.29
C GLY A 58 -15.88 -0.91 -10.97
N GLU A 59 -16.41 -1.53 -9.93
CA GLU A 59 -15.85 -1.43 -8.56
C GLU A 59 -14.51 -2.16 -8.46
N ASP A 60 -14.38 -3.34 -9.07
CA ASP A 60 -13.13 -4.08 -9.10
C ASP A 60 -12.03 -3.33 -9.87
N GLY A 61 -12.36 -2.76 -11.04
CA GLY A 61 -11.41 -1.95 -11.79
C GLY A 61 -10.97 -0.68 -11.05
N LEU A 62 -11.88 -0.03 -10.28
CA LEU A 62 -11.50 1.08 -9.40
C LEU A 62 -10.53 0.60 -8.30
N THR A 63 -10.83 -0.51 -7.66
CA THR A 63 -10.00 -1.06 -6.58
C THR A 63 -8.62 -1.47 -7.07
N CYS A 64 -8.55 -2.11 -8.24
CA CYS A 64 -7.30 -2.42 -8.93
C CYS A 64 -6.48 -1.15 -9.20
N ALA A 65 -7.11 -0.12 -9.78
CA ALA A 65 -6.46 1.16 -10.08
C ALA A 65 -5.99 1.92 -8.81
N VAL A 66 -6.70 1.78 -7.69
CA VAL A 66 -6.26 2.32 -6.39
C VAL A 66 -4.98 1.61 -5.92
N LEU A 67 -4.90 0.29 -6.07
CA LEU A 67 -3.69 -0.45 -5.72
C LEU A 67 -2.50 -0.05 -6.59
N GLU A 68 -2.69 0.10 -7.90
CA GLU A 68 -1.66 0.60 -8.82
C GLU A 68 -1.17 2.00 -8.43
N HIS A 69 -2.12 2.88 -8.07
CA HIS A 69 -1.80 4.24 -7.61
C HIS A 69 -1.00 4.23 -6.30
N TYR A 70 -1.38 3.37 -5.35
CA TYR A 70 -0.65 3.17 -4.09
C TYR A 70 0.75 2.59 -4.35
N GLU A 71 0.88 1.59 -5.21
CA GLU A 71 2.17 1.02 -5.59
C GLU A 71 3.12 2.09 -6.13
N SER A 72 2.64 2.89 -7.08
CA SER A 72 3.47 3.90 -7.75
C SER A 72 3.90 5.06 -6.84
N ARG A 73 3.16 5.35 -5.77
CA ARG A 73 3.41 6.51 -4.90
C ARG A 73 3.96 6.19 -3.53
N VAL A 74 3.63 5.02 -2.99
CA VAL A 74 3.99 4.64 -1.63
C VAL A 74 4.95 3.45 -1.62
N LEU A 75 4.60 2.35 -2.29
CA LEU A 75 5.49 1.18 -2.30
C LEU A 75 6.76 1.45 -3.09
N SER A 76 6.73 2.27 -4.15
CA SER A 76 7.92 2.63 -4.91
C SER A 76 9.02 3.23 -4.02
N LEU A 77 8.67 4.04 -3.03
CA LEU A 77 9.65 4.62 -2.10
C LEU A 77 10.41 3.55 -1.30
N MET A 78 9.71 2.51 -0.86
CA MET A 78 10.34 1.36 -0.19
C MET A 78 11.20 0.56 -1.18
N LEU A 79 10.70 0.30 -2.38
CA LEU A 79 11.43 -0.45 -3.41
C LEU A 79 12.70 0.29 -3.85
N ASP A 80 12.62 1.62 -4.01
CA ASP A 80 13.76 2.47 -4.31
C ASP A 80 14.79 2.43 -3.18
N PHE A 81 14.33 2.50 -1.92
CA PHE A 81 15.20 2.35 -0.76
C PHE A 81 15.93 0.99 -0.76
N LEU A 82 15.25 -0.12 -1.05
CA LEU A 82 15.86 -1.44 -1.13
C LEU A 82 16.90 -1.56 -2.27
N SER A 83 16.84 -0.68 -3.28
CA SER A 83 17.82 -0.64 -4.36
C SER A 83 19.11 0.11 -4.01
N THR A 84 19.15 0.84 -2.89
CA THR A 84 20.30 1.63 -2.47
C THR A 84 21.48 0.77 -1.95
N GLU A 85 22.66 1.40 -1.85
CA GLU A 85 23.89 0.78 -1.29
C GLU A 85 23.94 0.87 0.25
N THR A 86 22.82 1.10 0.93
CA THR A 86 22.75 1.13 2.40
C THR A 86 23.19 -0.23 2.95
N PRO A 87 24.11 -0.29 3.96
CA PRO A 87 24.50 -1.52 4.61
C PRO A 87 23.29 -2.31 5.13
N PHE A 88 23.33 -3.64 5.03
CA PHE A 88 22.14 -4.47 5.26
C PHE A 88 21.52 -4.27 6.66
N ASN A 89 22.34 -4.25 7.72
CA ASN A 89 21.85 -4.06 9.09
C ASN A 89 21.24 -2.66 9.29
N GLU A 90 21.85 -1.62 8.70
CA GLU A 90 21.27 -0.27 8.71
C GLU A 90 19.95 -0.22 7.95
N GLY A 91 19.87 -0.95 6.85
CA GLY A 91 18.65 -1.10 6.07
C GLY A 91 17.52 -1.77 6.86
N LEU A 92 17.81 -2.84 7.62
CA LEU A 92 16.84 -3.50 8.50
C LEU A 92 16.33 -2.53 9.60
N GLU A 93 17.22 -1.76 10.23
CA GLU A 93 16.84 -0.76 11.23
C GLU A 93 15.96 0.34 10.63
N LYS A 94 16.30 0.85 9.45
CA LYS A 94 15.45 1.83 8.73
C LYS A 94 14.08 1.27 8.39
N LEU A 95 14.01 0.03 7.89
CA LEU A 95 12.75 -0.64 7.62
C LEU A 95 11.91 -0.79 8.89
N ALA A 96 12.52 -1.20 10.01
CA ALA A 96 11.84 -1.31 11.29
C ALA A 96 11.32 0.07 11.76
N PHE A 97 12.14 1.10 11.66
CA PHE A 97 11.76 2.47 12.02
C PHE A 97 10.58 2.96 11.16
N TYR A 98 10.71 2.94 9.84
CA TYR A 98 9.66 3.45 8.94
C TYR A 98 8.35 2.65 9.02
N SER A 99 8.43 1.34 9.24
CA SER A 99 7.24 0.50 9.37
C SER A 99 6.44 0.76 10.64
N THR A 100 7.06 1.35 11.66
CA THR A 100 6.47 1.60 12.97
C THR A 100 6.46 3.07 13.36
N SER A 101 6.86 3.99 12.47
CA SER A 101 6.89 5.42 12.77
C SER A 101 5.48 6.01 12.86
N GLU A 102 5.28 6.86 13.87
CA GLU A 102 4.09 7.70 14.02
C GLU A 102 4.26 9.05 13.32
N ASP A 103 5.51 9.48 13.09
CA ASP A 103 5.89 10.74 12.47
C ASP A 103 5.94 10.65 10.93
N ARG A 104 5.13 9.79 10.33
CA ARG A 104 4.88 9.91 8.89
C ARG A 104 4.14 11.22 8.65
N ASP A 105 4.27 11.83 7.47
CA ASP A 105 3.47 13.00 7.09
C ASP A 105 2.09 12.84 7.68
N SER A 106 1.64 13.84 8.46
CA SER A 106 0.43 13.79 9.29
C SER A 106 -0.83 13.33 8.55
N ASP A 107 -0.78 13.36 7.23
CA ASP A 107 -1.88 12.99 6.32
C ASP A 107 -1.81 11.54 5.82
N MET A 108 -0.76 10.77 6.16
CA MET A 108 -0.66 9.35 5.76
C MET A 108 -1.22 8.43 6.86
N PRO A 109 -2.21 7.59 6.54
CA PRO A 109 -2.75 6.62 7.50
C PRO A 109 -1.69 5.64 8.00
N LYS A 110 -1.87 5.15 9.22
CA LYS A 110 -0.98 4.12 9.80
C LYS A 110 -1.10 2.80 9.03
N GLY A 111 -0.02 2.02 9.03
CA GLY A 111 0.02 0.70 8.40
C GLY A 111 0.30 0.70 6.90
N CYS A 112 -0.17 -0.32 6.20
CA CYS A 112 0.05 -0.51 4.77
C CYS A 112 -1.24 -0.94 4.08
N LEU A 113 -1.71 -0.15 3.12
CA LEU A 113 -2.91 -0.48 2.33
C LEU A 113 -2.72 -1.80 1.56
N PHE A 114 -1.55 -2.01 0.95
CA PHE A 114 -1.26 -3.25 0.22
C PHE A 114 -1.35 -4.49 1.10
N ALA A 115 -0.77 -4.47 2.31
CA ALA A 115 -0.84 -5.60 3.23
C ALA A 115 -2.30 -5.93 3.61
N ASN A 116 -3.14 -4.91 3.79
CA ASN A 116 -4.57 -5.09 4.06
C ASN A 116 -5.32 -5.67 2.89
N MET A 117 -5.10 -5.14 1.68
CA MET A 117 -5.72 -5.67 0.47
C MET A 117 -5.30 -7.13 0.22
N LYS A 118 -4.02 -7.45 0.46
CA LYS A 118 -3.50 -8.82 0.34
C LYS A 118 -4.18 -9.78 1.32
N ALA A 119 -4.41 -9.36 2.55
CA ALA A 119 -5.14 -10.16 3.55
C ALA A 119 -6.60 -10.45 3.13
N LEU A 120 -7.20 -9.56 2.36
CA LEU A 120 -8.58 -9.69 1.86
C LEU A 120 -8.68 -10.26 0.43
N ARG A 121 -7.57 -10.69 -0.17
CA ARG A 121 -7.44 -11.06 -1.59
C ARG A 121 -8.58 -11.97 -2.09
N LEU A 122 -8.99 -12.95 -1.29
CA LEU A 122 -10.03 -13.92 -1.67
C LEU A 122 -11.44 -13.31 -1.71
N ASN A 123 -11.63 -12.13 -1.14
CA ASN A 123 -12.91 -11.41 -1.08
C ASN A 123 -12.97 -10.25 -2.09
N LEU A 124 -11.89 -10.05 -2.87
CA LEU A 124 -11.79 -8.98 -3.86
C LEU A 124 -12.06 -9.52 -5.27
N GLY A 125 -12.33 -8.62 -6.21
CA GLY A 125 -12.56 -8.99 -7.59
C GLY A 125 -11.30 -9.50 -8.27
N GLU A 126 -11.46 -10.16 -9.40
CA GLU A 126 -10.39 -10.89 -10.11
C GLU A 126 -9.25 -9.95 -10.54
N ALA A 127 -9.57 -8.78 -11.11
CA ALA A 127 -8.54 -7.83 -11.55
C ALA A 127 -7.70 -7.32 -10.37
N THR A 128 -8.34 -7.05 -9.23
CA THR A 128 -7.65 -6.64 -8.00
C THR A 128 -6.80 -7.77 -7.43
N ALA A 129 -7.32 -9.01 -7.41
CA ALA A 129 -6.59 -10.18 -6.91
C ALA A 129 -5.32 -10.44 -7.74
N GLU A 130 -5.40 -10.37 -9.06
CA GLU A 130 -4.24 -10.49 -9.95
C GLU A 130 -3.22 -9.37 -9.73
N GLN A 131 -3.68 -8.12 -9.55
CA GLN A 131 -2.78 -7.01 -9.25
C GLN A 131 -2.08 -7.19 -7.90
N ILE A 132 -2.78 -7.69 -6.88
CA ILE A 132 -2.17 -8.03 -5.58
C ILE A 132 -1.05 -9.06 -5.77
N ASP A 133 -1.28 -10.12 -6.56
CA ASP A 133 -0.27 -11.15 -6.80
C ASP A 133 0.96 -10.56 -7.52
N ARG A 134 0.75 -9.76 -8.56
CA ARG A 134 1.86 -9.08 -9.28
C ARG A 134 2.66 -8.16 -8.36
N THR A 135 1.96 -7.34 -7.56
CA THR A 135 2.60 -6.43 -6.60
C THR A 135 3.39 -7.20 -5.53
N TYR A 136 2.82 -8.31 -5.03
CA TYR A 136 3.50 -9.17 -4.06
C TYR A 136 4.81 -9.75 -4.61
N GLU A 137 4.77 -10.33 -5.80
CA GLU A 137 5.97 -10.88 -6.46
C GLU A 137 7.03 -9.79 -6.69
N LYS A 138 6.64 -8.60 -7.10
CA LYS A 138 7.55 -7.46 -7.26
C LYS A 138 8.22 -7.08 -5.94
N VAL A 139 7.46 -7.01 -4.85
CA VAL A 139 7.99 -6.69 -3.52
C VAL A 139 8.96 -7.78 -3.05
N ILE A 140 8.57 -9.07 -3.14
CA ILE A 140 9.43 -10.18 -2.72
C ILE A 140 10.73 -10.24 -3.55
N ASN A 141 10.64 -10.06 -4.86
CA ASN A 141 11.82 -10.02 -5.73
C ASN A 141 12.77 -8.88 -5.37
N SER A 142 12.24 -7.71 -4.97
CA SER A 142 13.08 -6.58 -4.54
C SER A 142 13.81 -6.87 -3.22
N PHE A 143 13.14 -7.48 -2.24
CA PHE A 143 13.80 -7.94 -1.01
C PHE A 143 14.85 -9.03 -1.30
N GLU A 144 14.53 -10.00 -2.16
CA GLU A 144 15.45 -11.07 -2.54
C GLU A 144 16.73 -10.50 -3.18
N GLN A 145 16.59 -9.55 -4.10
CA GLN A 145 17.75 -8.87 -4.71
C GLN A 145 18.57 -8.10 -3.69
N TRP A 146 17.93 -7.41 -2.74
CA TRP A 146 18.61 -6.71 -1.66
C TRP A 146 19.39 -7.68 -0.76
N ILE A 147 18.81 -8.82 -0.40
CA ILE A 147 19.47 -9.88 0.36
C ILE A 147 20.64 -10.49 -0.42
N ASN A 148 20.49 -10.74 -1.73
CA ASN A 148 21.57 -11.26 -2.55
C ASN A 148 22.77 -10.31 -2.57
N ARG A 149 22.55 -9.00 -2.73
CA ARG A 149 23.63 -8.01 -2.62
C ARG A 149 24.29 -8.02 -1.23
N ALA A 150 23.52 -8.18 -0.16
CA ALA A 150 24.05 -8.28 1.19
C ALA A 150 24.91 -9.55 1.39
N LYS A 151 24.52 -10.67 0.77
CA LYS A 151 25.32 -11.90 0.77
C LYS A 151 26.63 -11.72 0.02
N GLU A 152 26.63 -11.08 -1.14
CA GLU A 152 27.82 -10.76 -1.92
C GLU A 152 28.81 -9.90 -1.15
N LYS A 153 28.33 -8.99 -0.29
CA LYS A 153 29.12 -8.12 0.57
C LYS A 153 29.49 -8.76 1.93
N ALA A 154 29.08 -10.01 2.19
CA ALA A 154 29.22 -10.70 3.48
C ALA A 154 28.57 -9.98 4.68
N GLU A 155 27.52 -9.19 4.40
CA GLU A 155 26.74 -8.46 5.41
C GLU A 155 25.56 -9.29 5.97
N PHE A 156 25.14 -10.35 5.26
CA PHE A 156 24.01 -11.21 5.63
C PHE A 156 24.50 -12.41 6.45
N LYS A 157 24.26 -12.39 7.77
CA LYS A 157 24.79 -13.42 8.69
C LYS A 157 24.07 -14.77 8.62
N ALA A 158 22.80 -14.79 8.26
CA ALA A 158 22.04 -16.04 8.08
C ALA A 158 22.35 -16.73 6.73
N ALA A 159 23.63 -16.92 6.40
CA ALA A 159 24.08 -17.39 5.08
C ALA A 159 23.50 -18.75 4.65
N HIS A 160 23.06 -19.58 5.61
CA HIS A 160 22.37 -20.84 5.36
C HIS A 160 20.94 -20.68 4.86
N MET A 161 20.36 -19.49 5.01
CA MET A 161 18.97 -19.22 4.64
C MET A 161 18.88 -18.86 3.16
N ASP A 162 17.93 -19.46 2.46
CA ASP A 162 17.60 -19.10 1.09
C ASP A 162 17.12 -17.64 1.00
N SER A 163 17.54 -16.92 -0.04
CA SER A 163 17.29 -15.48 -0.16
C SER A 163 15.80 -15.18 -0.33
N ARG A 164 15.08 -16.01 -1.09
CA ARG A 164 13.64 -15.84 -1.27
C ARG A 164 12.89 -16.14 0.02
N PHE A 165 13.28 -17.19 0.76
CA PHE A 165 12.71 -17.46 2.08
C PHE A 165 12.92 -16.29 3.04
N ALA A 166 14.13 -15.75 3.10
CA ALA A 166 14.46 -14.58 3.92
C ALA A 166 13.64 -13.35 3.51
N ALA A 167 13.46 -13.12 2.21
CA ALA A 167 12.62 -12.04 1.67
C ALA A 167 11.16 -12.18 2.13
N ILE A 168 10.58 -13.36 2.02
CA ILE A 168 9.22 -13.66 2.49
C ILE A 168 9.12 -13.45 4.01
N TYR A 169 10.12 -13.91 4.77
CA TYR A 169 10.14 -13.75 6.21
C TYR A 169 10.17 -12.25 6.61
N ILE A 170 11.09 -11.46 6.05
CA ILE A 170 11.19 -10.02 6.32
C ILE A 170 9.87 -9.33 5.98
N TYR A 171 9.31 -9.59 4.80
CA TYR A 171 8.02 -9.04 4.39
C TYR A 171 6.91 -9.40 5.38
N ALA A 172 6.84 -10.65 5.84
CA ALA A 172 5.83 -11.10 6.80
C ALA A 172 5.93 -10.36 8.14
N GLN A 173 7.16 -10.17 8.66
CA GLN A 173 7.39 -9.44 9.92
C GLN A 173 7.03 -7.95 9.78
N ILE A 174 7.40 -7.31 8.68
CA ILE A 174 7.02 -5.92 8.39
C ILE A 174 5.50 -5.78 8.28
N SER A 175 4.84 -6.68 7.56
CA SER A 175 3.37 -6.67 7.38
C SER A 175 2.65 -6.86 8.72
N PHE A 176 3.16 -7.75 9.58
CA PHE A 176 2.66 -7.91 10.94
C PHE A 176 2.80 -6.63 11.76
N ALA A 177 3.99 -6.02 11.78
CA ALA A 177 4.23 -4.76 12.49
C ALA A 177 3.28 -3.66 12.00
N GLN A 178 3.12 -3.48 10.70
CA GLN A 178 2.20 -2.50 10.13
C GLN A 178 0.73 -2.77 10.50
N SER A 179 0.33 -4.04 10.62
CA SER A 179 -1.00 -4.41 11.09
C SER A 179 -1.21 -4.04 12.57
N GLN A 180 -0.19 -4.20 13.43
CA GLN A 180 -0.26 -3.77 14.83
C GLN A 180 -0.37 -2.23 14.94
N MET A 181 0.41 -1.50 14.13
CA MET A 181 0.32 -0.04 14.09
C MET A 181 -1.09 0.45 13.71
N MET A 182 -1.77 -0.24 12.77
CA MET A 182 -3.17 0.08 12.42
C MET A 182 -4.15 -0.17 13.55
N ARG A 183 -3.87 -1.14 14.42
CA ARG A 183 -4.70 -1.44 15.61
C ARG A 183 -4.47 -0.47 16.75
N GLY A 184 -3.52 0.47 16.61
CA GLY A 184 -3.20 1.46 17.62
C GLY A 184 -2.25 0.96 18.71
N GLU A 185 -1.55 -0.15 18.46
CA GLU A 185 -0.49 -0.61 19.37
C GLU A 185 0.65 0.41 19.43
N LYS A 186 1.35 0.45 20.57
CA LYS A 186 2.44 1.40 20.79
C LYS A 186 3.60 1.14 19.85
N SER A 187 4.03 2.17 19.16
CA SER A 187 5.10 2.13 18.16
C SER A 187 6.41 1.55 18.72
N GLU A 188 6.76 1.88 19.97
CA GLU A 188 7.96 1.37 20.65
C GLU A 188 7.92 -0.14 20.83
N ASP A 189 6.78 -0.68 21.30
CA ASP A 189 6.59 -2.11 21.54
C ASP A 189 6.60 -2.89 20.21
N VAL A 190 5.89 -2.39 19.19
CA VAL A 190 5.86 -3.00 17.85
C VAL A 190 7.25 -3.00 17.23
N ARG A 191 8.00 -1.91 17.37
CA ARG A 191 9.38 -1.79 16.87
C ARG A 191 10.32 -2.76 17.58
N ALA A 192 10.20 -2.90 18.90
CA ALA A 192 11.00 -3.84 19.67
C ALA A 192 10.75 -5.29 19.22
N ILE A 193 9.49 -5.68 19.03
CA ILE A 193 9.12 -7.00 18.49
C ILE A 193 9.71 -7.20 17.09
N LEU A 194 9.58 -6.22 16.20
CA LEU A 194 10.10 -6.32 14.85
C LEU A 194 11.63 -6.46 14.82
N ARG A 195 12.36 -5.70 15.68
CA ARG A 195 13.83 -5.83 15.82
C ARG A 195 14.23 -7.21 16.28
N VAL A 196 13.53 -7.78 17.27
CA VAL A 196 13.78 -9.17 17.71
C VAL A 196 13.55 -10.15 16.56
N ALA A 197 12.46 -10.00 15.80
CA ALA A 197 12.18 -10.87 14.66
C ALA A 197 13.27 -10.76 13.57
N LEU A 198 13.79 -9.56 13.31
CA LEU A 198 14.82 -9.31 12.28
C LEU A 198 16.25 -9.60 12.75
N SER A 199 16.50 -9.79 14.07
CA SER A 199 17.83 -10.05 14.61
C SER A 199 18.46 -11.37 14.13
N VAL A 200 17.68 -12.27 13.54
CA VAL A 200 18.16 -13.52 12.93
C VAL A 200 19.09 -13.29 11.74
N PHE A 201 19.08 -12.09 11.17
CA PHE A 201 19.87 -11.73 9.99
C PHE A 201 21.13 -10.91 10.31
N GLY A 202 21.21 -10.30 11.52
CA GLY A 202 22.22 -9.33 11.92
C GLY A 202 23.21 -9.76 13.00
#